data_a2d28f842305d8a6c6bb56707115f295
#
_entry.id   a2d28f842305d8a6c6bb56707115f295
#
_cell.length_a   1.000
_cell.length_b   1.000
_cell.length_c   1.000
_cell.angle_alpha   90.00
_cell.angle_beta   90.00
_cell.angle_gamma   90.00
#
_symmetry.space_group_name_H-M   'P 1'
#
loop_
_entity.id
_entity.type
_entity.pdbx_description
1 polymer ?
#
loop_
_entity_poly.entity_id
_entity_poly.type
_entity_poly.pdbx_seq_one_letter_code
_entity_poly.pdbx_strand_id
1 'polypeptide(L)'
;MKKSYLVATALAVWVGCSVTSCGSNPSSANETGQHETTTAETKSAAWEVDSLLVYADSLTGRQVVVEGVCTHICQHGGGKIFLMGSDDTQTIRIDAGEKIGKFPQETVNSLVRIHGTVVEERIDEAFLSRWEAELDESESEVGHAGGSCESDQKARGETPVNSAQERIDNFRKRIAERYGREGKNYLSFYSVRADRYEIL
;
A
#
# COMPACT_ATOMS: atom_id res chain seq x y z
N MET A 1 11.07 -40.68 -23.77
CA MET A 1 9.85 -41.50 -23.70
C MET A 1 8.66 -40.57 -23.72
N LYS A 2 7.95 -40.54 -24.84
CA LYS A 2 6.76 -39.71 -25.05
C LYS A 2 5.55 -40.47 -24.47
N LYS A 3 4.71 -39.82 -23.69
CA LYS A 3 3.33 -40.30 -23.45
C LYS A 3 2.36 -39.18 -23.72
N SER A 4 1.71 -39.32 -24.87
CA SER A 4 0.51 -38.60 -25.27
C SER A 4 -0.70 -39.16 -24.53
N TYR A 5 -1.57 -38.31 -24.02
CA TYR A 5 -2.95 -38.69 -23.66
C TYR A 5 -3.94 -37.77 -24.40
N LEU A 6 -4.63 -38.38 -25.32
CA LEU A 6 -5.86 -37.95 -25.97
C LEU A 6 -7.05 -38.41 -25.11
N VAL A 7 -7.99 -37.57 -24.80
CA VAL A 7 -9.38 -37.91 -24.45
C VAL A 7 -10.22 -36.66 -24.72
N ALA A 8 -10.92 -36.59 -25.80
CA ALA A 8 -12.30 -37.00 -26.08
C ALA A 8 -13.37 -36.03 -25.52
N THR A 9 -13.99 -35.39 -26.47
CA THR A 9 -15.20 -34.55 -26.47
C THR A 9 -16.42 -35.23 -25.86
N ALA A 10 -17.26 -34.47 -25.14
CA ALA A 10 -18.68 -34.78 -24.97
C ALA A 10 -19.50 -33.48 -25.08
N LEU A 11 -20.22 -33.40 -26.20
CA LEU A 11 -21.33 -32.48 -26.45
C LEU A 11 -22.55 -32.92 -25.62
N ALA A 12 -23.17 -32.01 -24.91
CA ALA A 12 -24.56 -32.17 -24.46
C ALA A 12 -25.36 -30.94 -24.86
N VAL A 13 -26.22 -31.19 -25.85
CA VAL A 13 -27.29 -30.31 -26.33
C VAL A 13 -28.45 -30.42 -25.34
N TRP A 14 -28.98 -29.32 -24.86
CA TRP A 14 -30.31 -29.26 -24.23
C TRP A 14 -31.15 -28.20 -24.93
N VAL A 15 -32.23 -28.71 -25.51
CA VAL A 15 -33.29 -28.03 -26.27
C VAL A 15 -34.43 -27.63 -25.30
N GLY A 16 -34.85 -26.39 -25.37
CA GLY A 16 -36.23 -25.91 -25.38
C GLY A 16 -37.06 -25.95 -24.11
N CYS A 17 -37.63 -24.79 -23.80
CA CYS A 17 -39.07 -24.63 -23.66
C CYS A 17 -39.44 -23.13 -23.63
N SER A 18 -40.15 -22.74 -24.69
CA SER A 18 -40.87 -21.47 -24.83
C SER A 18 -42.17 -21.52 -24.03
N VAL A 19 -42.48 -20.49 -23.27
CA VAL A 19 -43.86 -20.22 -22.85
C VAL A 19 -44.17 -18.75 -23.10
N THR A 20 -44.96 -18.53 -24.12
CA THR A 20 -45.67 -17.31 -24.43
C THR A 20 -46.86 -17.13 -23.47
N SER A 21 -47.01 -15.92 -22.89
CA SER A 21 -48.28 -15.45 -22.35
C SER A 21 -48.46 -13.99 -22.68
N CYS A 22 -49.45 -13.71 -23.53
CA CYS A 22 -49.96 -12.39 -23.84
C CYS A 22 -50.88 -11.89 -22.71
N GLY A 23 -50.81 -10.58 -22.43
CA GLY A 23 -51.79 -9.92 -21.56
C GLY A 23 -51.69 -8.41 -21.69
N SER A 24 -52.68 -7.86 -22.30
CA SER A 24 -52.99 -6.52 -22.81
C SER A 24 -52.70 -5.33 -21.94
N ASN A 25 -52.32 -4.21 -22.63
CA ASN A 25 -52.28 -2.78 -22.22
C ASN A 25 -53.71 -2.20 -21.93
N PRO A 26 -53.91 -1.00 -21.31
CA PRO A 26 -53.20 0.24 -21.64
C PRO A 26 -52.99 1.27 -20.51
N SER A 27 -52.18 2.26 -20.83
CA SER A 27 -52.30 3.71 -20.55
C SER A 27 -51.47 4.29 -19.40
N SER A 28 -50.49 5.09 -19.85
CA SER A 28 -50.12 6.45 -19.41
C SER A 28 -49.69 6.69 -17.97
N ALA A 29 -48.37 6.93 -17.80
CA ALA A 29 -47.87 8.18 -17.23
C ALA A 29 -46.32 8.15 -17.22
N ASN A 30 -45.81 9.26 -17.66
CA ASN A 30 -44.42 9.66 -17.73
C ASN A 30 -43.79 9.75 -16.34
N GLU A 31 -42.79 8.94 -16.04
CA GLU A 31 -41.84 9.26 -14.96
C GLU A 31 -40.42 8.86 -15.39
N THR A 32 -39.62 9.91 -15.49
CA THR A 32 -38.18 9.86 -15.72
C THR A 32 -37.52 9.18 -14.52
N GLY A 33 -37.35 7.86 -14.60
CA GLY A 33 -36.56 7.11 -13.63
C GLY A 33 -35.08 7.25 -13.97
N GLN A 34 -34.39 8.13 -13.28
CA GLN A 34 -32.94 8.10 -13.21
C GLN A 34 -32.52 6.75 -12.62
N HIS A 35 -31.88 5.94 -13.44
CA HIS A 35 -31.22 4.73 -13.00
C HIS A 35 -29.94 5.16 -12.25
N GLU A 36 -30.08 5.46 -10.97
CA GLU A 36 -28.93 5.52 -10.08
C GLU A 36 -28.33 4.14 -10.03
N THR A 37 -27.24 3.97 -10.75
CA THR A 37 -26.36 2.82 -10.57
C THR A 37 -25.71 2.99 -9.21
N THR A 38 -26.38 2.52 -8.17
CA THR A 38 -25.79 2.33 -6.85
C THR A 38 -24.75 1.25 -7.02
N THR A 39 -23.51 1.66 -7.29
CA THR A 39 -22.35 0.80 -7.11
C THR A 39 -22.33 0.43 -5.63
N ALA A 40 -22.81 -0.76 -5.30
CA ALA A 40 -22.65 -1.33 -3.97
C ALA A 40 -21.14 -1.41 -3.70
N GLU A 41 -20.61 -0.42 -2.99
CA GLU A 41 -19.28 -0.54 -2.38
C GLU A 41 -19.36 -1.74 -1.43
N THR A 42 -18.81 -2.86 -1.88
CA THR A 42 -18.54 -3.98 -0.99
C THR A 42 -17.64 -3.43 0.10
N LYS A 43 -18.19 -3.22 1.29
CA LYS A 43 -17.46 -2.75 2.47
C LYS A 43 -16.43 -3.83 2.82
N SER A 44 -15.30 -3.80 2.12
CA SER A 44 -14.16 -4.65 2.45
C SER A 44 -13.79 -4.32 3.90
N ALA A 45 -13.71 -5.33 4.75
CA ALA A 45 -13.24 -5.15 6.11
C ALA A 45 -11.85 -4.50 6.05
N ALA A 46 -11.66 -3.43 6.83
CA ALA A 46 -10.37 -2.77 6.89
C ALA A 46 -9.37 -3.67 7.60
N TRP A 47 -8.13 -3.64 7.11
CA TRP A 47 -6.99 -4.26 7.79
C TRP A 47 -6.60 -3.42 9.01
N GLU A 48 -6.31 -4.08 10.10
CA GLU A 48 -5.53 -3.48 11.19
C GLU A 48 -4.05 -3.41 10.76
N VAL A 49 -3.32 -2.41 11.26
CA VAL A 49 -1.91 -2.18 10.87
C VAL A 49 -1.05 -3.41 11.09
N ASP A 50 -1.17 -4.05 12.27
CA ASP A 50 -0.40 -5.26 12.62
C ASP A 50 -0.62 -6.39 11.62
N SER A 51 -1.88 -6.65 11.29
CA SER A 51 -2.25 -7.68 10.31
C SER A 51 -1.74 -7.34 8.92
N LEU A 52 -1.84 -6.08 8.51
CA LEU A 52 -1.33 -5.63 7.23
C LEU A 52 0.19 -5.82 7.13
N LEU A 53 0.94 -5.49 8.19
CA LEU A 53 2.40 -5.65 8.24
C LEU A 53 2.82 -7.12 8.11
N VAL A 54 2.09 -8.05 8.74
CA VAL A 54 2.36 -9.50 8.64
C VAL A 54 2.18 -10.00 7.21
N TYR A 55 1.19 -9.51 6.48
CA TYR A 55 0.86 -9.98 5.13
C TYR A 55 1.36 -9.06 4.01
N ALA A 56 2.12 -8.00 4.32
CA ALA A 56 2.50 -6.95 3.39
C ALA A 56 3.22 -7.46 2.12
N ASP A 57 4.10 -8.46 2.26
CA ASP A 57 4.79 -9.10 1.12
C ASP A 57 3.78 -9.67 0.11
N SER A 58 2.80 -10.43 0.59
CA SER A 58 1.76 -11.04 -0.26
C SER A 58 0.72 -10.04 -0.80
N LEU A 59 0.63 -8.87 -0.18
CA LEU A 59 -0.27 -7.78 -0.56
C LEU A 59 0.38 -6.75 -1.47
N THR A 60 1.67 -6.87 -1.75
CA THR A 60 2.39 -5.94 -2.65
C THR A 60 1.66 -5.80 -3.99
N GLY A 61 1.39 -4.55 -4.39
CA GLY A 61 0.66 -4.18 -5.60
C GLY A 61 -0.86 -4.33 -5.51
N ARG A 62 -1.40 -4.78 -4.36
CA ARG A 62 -2.84 -4.94 -4.16
C ARG A 62 -3.45 -3.70 -3.51
N GLN A 63 -4.69 -3.45 -3.86
CA GLN A 63 -5.55 -2.47 -3.19
C GLN A 63 -5.97 -3.01 -1.83
N VAL A 64 -5.82 -2.18 -0.82
CA VAL A 64 -6.21 -2.48 0.58
C VAL A 64 -6.98 -1.32 1.18
N VAL A 65 -7.74 -1.63 2.23
CA VAL A 65 -8.27 -0.66 3.17
C VAL A 65 -7.61 -0.92 4.50
N VAL A 66 -6.94 0.06 5.11
CA VAL A 66 -6.28 -0.07 6.41
C VAL A 66 -6.73 1.03 7.35
N GLU A 67 -6.90 0.67 8.62
CA GLU A 67 -7.23 1.60 9.71
C GLU A 67 -6.13 1.61 10.76
N GLY A 68 -5.86 2.78 11.31
CA GLY A 68 -4.92 2.97 12.41
C GLY A 68 -4.92 4.39 12.93
N VAL A 69 -4.35 4.59 14.11
CA VAL A 69 -4.18 5.92 14.67
C VAL A 69 -2.99 6.60 14.00
N CYS A 70 -3.22 7.78 13.41
CA CYS A 70 -2.13 8.58 12.85
C CYS A 70 -1.36 9.24 13.98
N THR A 71 -0.09 8.86 14.14
CA THR A 71 0.77 9.40 15.21
C THR A 71 1.65 10.55 14.74
N HIS A 72 1.90 10.64 13.44
CA HIS A 72 2.81 11.65 12.91
C HIS A 72 2.49 12.00 11.45
N ILE A 73 2.70 13.27 11.10
CA ILE A 73 2.74 13.78 9.73
C ILE A 73 4.14 14.31 9.43
N CYS A 74 4.71 13.91 8.31
CA CYS A 74 6.04 14.37 7.91
C CYS A 74 6.01 15.85 7.59
N GLN A 75 6.80 16.65 8.30
CA GLN A 75 6.87 18.11 8.14
C GLN A 75 7.45 18.55 6.79
N HIS A 76 8.19 17.68 6.10
CA HIS A 76 8.70 17.93 4.76
C HIS A 76 7.59 17.73 3.71
N GLY A 77 6.66 18.69 3.63
CA GLY A 77 5.62 18.73 2.61
C GLY A 77 4.29 18.04 2.96
N GLY A 78 4.16 17.35 4.11
CA GLY A 78 2.90 16.72 4.53
C GLY A 78 2.42 15.55 3.66
N GLY A 79 3.28 15.06 2.77
CA GLY A 79 2.96 13.95 1.85
C GLY A 79 3.02 12.56 2.48
N LYS A 80 3.38 12.46 3.77
CA LYS A 80 3.50 11.19 4.49
C LYS A 80 2.88 11.30 5.86
N ILE A 81 2.10 10.27 6.24
CA ILE A 81 1.64 10.04 7.62
C ILE A 81 2.04 8.64 8.06
N PHE A 82 1.96 8.40 9.38
CA PHE A 82 2.33 7.13 9.98
C PHE A 82 1.17 6.64 10.83
N LEU A 83 0.63 5.45 10.49
CA LEU A 83 -0.41 4.80 11.25
C LEU A 83 0.20 3.77 12.19
N MET A 84 -0.14 3.88 13.45
CA MET A 84 0.26 2.95 14.51
C MET A 84 -0.77 1.83 14.65
N GLY A 85 -0.28 0.61 14.85
CA GLY A 85 -1.07 -0.56 15.22
C GLY A 85 -1.20 -0.71 16.74
N SER A 86 -0.89 -1.90 17.25
CA SER A 86 -1.00 -2.22 18.68
C SER A 86 -0.01 -1.45 19.56
N ASP A 87 1.16 -1.09 19.01
CA ASP A 87 2.17 -0.30 19.68
C ASP A 87 3.02 0.51 18.67
N ASP A 88 3.97 1.30 19.17
CA ASP A 88 4.82 2.19 18.38
C ASP A 88 5.86 1.47 17.50
N THR A 89 6.08 0.18 17.73
CA THR A 89 6.93 -0.66 16.87
C THR A 89 6.16 -1.21 15.66
N GLN A 90 4.82 -1.24 15.74
CA GLN A 90 3.92 -1.65 14.67
C GLN A 90 3.39 -0.41 13.94
N THR A 91 4.22 0.16 13.09
CA THR A 91 3.89 1.40 12.38
C THR A 91 4.05 1.21 10.88
N ILE A 92 3.04 1.65 10.11
CA ILE A 92 3.11 1.67 8.66
C ILE A 92 3.11 3.10 8.11
N ARG A 93 3.99 3.35 7.14
CA ARG A 93 4.03 4.60 6.38
C ARG A 93 2.91 4.62 5.34
N ILE A 94 2.22 5.75 5.26
CA ILE A 94 1.24 6.05 4.24
C ILE A 94 1.75 7.22 3.41
N ASP A 95 1.95 6.99 2.14
CA ASP A 95 2.36 8.02 1.18
C ASP A 95 1.12 8.58 0.47
N ALA A 96 0.96 9.89 0.42
CA ALA A 96 -0.12 10.53 -0.31
C ALA A 96 0.03 10.27 -1.82
N GLY A 97 -1.00 9.72 -2.44
CA GLY A 97 -1.08 9.63 -3.90
C GLY A 97 -1.36 11.01 -4.52
N GLU A 98 -1.29 11.10 -5.85
CA GLU A 98 -1.44 12.35 -6.59
C GLU A 98 -2.73 13.11 -6.28
N LYS A 99 -3.84 12.38 -6.06
CA LYS A 99 -5.16 12.98 -5.74
C LYS A 99 -5.22 13.62 -4.36
N ILE A 100 -4.43 13.14 -3.41
CA ILE A 100 -4.35 13.65 -2.04
C ILE A 100 -3.32 14.78 -1.97
N GLY A 101 -2.15 14.58 -2.59
CA GLY A 101 -1.02 15.48 -2.57
C GLY A 101 -0.39 15.61 -1.18
N LYS A 102 -1.16 16.04 -0.17
CA LYS A 102 -0.73 16.14 1.23
C LYS A 102 -1.88 15.90 2.19
N PHE A 103 -1.56 15.35 3.35
CA PHE A 103 -2.49 15.16 4.46
C PHE A 103 -2.62 16.44 5.29
N PRO A 104 -3.82 16.75 5.80
CA PRO A 104 -4.01 17.88 6.70
C PRO A 104 -3.59 17.53 8.13
N GLN A 105 -3.32 18.55 8.95
CA GLN A 105 -2.84 18.39 10.32
C GLN A 105 -3.85 17.67 11.24
N GLU A 106 -5.13 17.75 10.91
CA GLU A 106 -6.24 17.12 11.65
C GLU A 106 -6.16 15.57 11.62
N THR A 107 -5.37 14.99 10.71
CA THR A 107 -5.14 13.53 10.72
C THR A 107 -4.35 13.08 11.93
N VAL A 108 -3.50 13.93 12.50
CA VAL A 108 -2.65 13.57 13.65
C VAL A 108 -3.51 13.36 14.90
N ASN A 109 -3.25 12.26 15.61
CA ASN A 109 -4.00 11.76 16.76
C ASN A 109 -5.45 11.36 16.45
N SER A 110 -5.79 11.16 15.17
CA SER A 110 -7.09 10.67 14.74
C SER A 110 -7.00 9.22 14.28
N LEU A 111 -8.09 8.48 14.41
CA LEU A 111 -8.27 7.20 13.72
C LEU A 111 -8.53 7.50 12.24
N VAL A 112 -7.69 6.96 11.37
CA VAL A 112 -7.73 7.23 9.94
C VAL A 112 -7.92 5.92 9.17
N ARG A 113 -8.85 5.95 8.22
CA ARG A 113 -9.05 4.88 7.24
C ARG A 113 -8.40 5.29 5.92
N ILE A 114 -7.55 4.44 5.40
CA ILE A 114 -6.83 4.64 4.15
C ILE A 114 -7.26 3.60 3.13
N HIS A 115 -7.58 4.05 1.93
CA HIS A 115 -7.73 3.23 0.74
C HIS A 115 -6.51 3.46 -0.15
N GLY A 116 -5.79 2.40 -0.49
CA GLY A 116 -4.56 2.57 -1.27
C GLY A 116 -3.94 1.24 -1.69
N THR A 117 -2.78 1.33 -2.31
CA THR A 117 -2.02 0.19 -2.82
C THR A 117 -0.81 -0.07 -1.93
N VAL A 118 -0.59 -1.32 -1.55
CA VAL A 118 0.63 -1.73 -0.84
C VAL A 118 1.82 -1.64 -1.80
N VAL A 119 2.88 -0.98 -1.36
CA VAL A 119 4.13 -0.76 -2.12
C VAL A 119 5.28 -1.36 -1.35
N GLU A 120 6.10 -2.16 -2.03
CA GLU A 120 7.39 -2.64 -1.52
C GLU A 120 8.50 -1.70 -2.01
N GLU A 121 9.33 -1.25 -1.10
CA GLU A 121 10.59 -0.57 -1.38
C GLU A 121 11.75 -1.50 -1.01
N ARG A 122 12.60 -1.81 -1.99
CA ARG A 122 13.78 -2.65 -1.75
C ARG A 122 15.01 -1.77 -1.61
N ILE A 123 15.74 -2.01 -0.52
CA ILE A 123 17.06 -1.42 -0.29
C ILE A 123 18.10 -2.53 -0.49
N ASP A 124 18.86 -2.41 -1.55
CA ASP A 124 20.02 -3.24 -1.88
C ASP A 124 21.28 -2.39 -2.00
N GLU A 125 22.43 -3.00 -2.31
CA GLU A 125 23.69 -2.27 -2.44
C GLU A 125 23.64 -1.22 -3.59
N ALA A 126 22.91 -1.49 -4.68
CA ALA A 126 22.77 -0.53 -5.75
C ALA A 126 21.98 0.73 -5.33
N PHE A 127 20.97 0.55 -4.48
CA PHE A 127 20.23 1.66 -3.86
C PHE A 127 21.16 2.47 -2.94
N LEU A 128 21.91 1.79 -2.07
CA LEU A 128 22.79 2.44 -1.09
C LEU A 128 23.93 3.21 -1.77
N SER A 129 24.52 2.64 -2.82
CA SER A 129 25.58 3.32 -3.59
C SER A 129 25.07 4.59 -4.30
N ARG A 130 23.84 4.58 -4.81
CA ARG A 130 23.24 5.81 -5.39
C ARG A 130 22.99 6.85 -4.30
N TRP A 131 22.45 6.44 -3.17
CA TRP A 131 22.22 7.36 -2.06
C TRP A 131 23.50 7.97 -1.54
N GLU A 132 24.57 7.19 -1.42
CA GLU A 132 25.92 7.66 -1.04
C GLU A 132 26.45 8.71 -2.03
N ALA A 133 26.33 8.45 -3.33
CA ALA A 133 26.72 9.41 -4.36
C ALA A 133 25.90 10.72 -4.32
N GLU A 134 24.59 10.63 -4.03
CA GLU A 134 23.74 11.83 -3.84
C GLU A 134 24.14 12.65 -2.61
N LEU A 135 24.64 12.00 -1.56
CA LEU A 135 25.16 12.71 -0.38
C LEU A 135 26.46 13.48 -0.71
N ASP A 136 27.39 12.85 -1.41
CA ASP A 136 28.65 13.48 -1.83
C ASP A 136 28.40 14.71 -2.72
N GLU A 137 27.40 14.64 -3.60
CA GLU A 137 26.98 15.76 -4.43
C GLU A 137 26.32 16.88 -3.61
N SER A 138 25.51 16.54 -2.61
CA SER A 138 24.78 17.49 -1.78
C SER A 138 25.66 18.20 -0.72
N GLU A 139 26.73 17.59 -0.25
CA GLU A 139 27.72 18.24 0.60
C GLU A 139 28.45 19.39 -0.10
N SER A 140 28.48 19.36 -1.44
CA SER A 140 29.01 20.46 -2.26
C SER A 140 28.06 21.67 -2.38
N GLU A 141 26.75 21.50 -2.07
CA GLU A 141 25.72 22.53 -2.07
C GLU A 141 25.00 22.62 -0.71
N VAL A 142 25.63 23.33 0.23
CA VAL A 142 25.04 23.79 1.52
C VAL A 142 23.83 23.02 2.08
N GLY A 143 24.10 21.95 2.83
CA GLY A 143 23.52 21.74 4.15
C GLY A 143 22.04 21.38 4.28
N HIS A 144 21.52 20.37 3.57
CA HIS A 144 20.32 19.62 3.99
C HIS A 144 20.37 18.16 3.48
N ALA A 145 21.47 17.48 3.70
CA ALA A 145 21.61 16.07 3.32
C ALA A 145 20.65 15.19 4.15
N GLY A 146 19.49 14.85 3.56
CA GLY A 146 18.84 13.57 3.68
C GLY A 146 18.46 13.02 5.05
N GLY A 147 18.18 13.84 6.04
CA GLY A 147 17.61 13.37 7.31
C GLY A 147 16.17 12.89 7.10
N SER A 148 15.96 11.59 6.99
CA SER A 148 14.61 11.01 7.12
C SER A 148 14.08 11.34 8.52
N CYS A 149 12.78 11.64 8.64
CA CYS A 149 12.22 11.90 9.98
C CYS A 149 12.29 10.62 10.83
N GLU A 150 12.35 10.80 12.15
CA GLU A 150 12.45 9.70 13.11
C GLU A 150 11.33 8.66 12.92
N SER A 151 10.11 9.12 12.64
CA SER A 151 8.98 8.22 12.37
C SER A 151 9.17 7.35 11.12
N ASP A 152 9.84 7.88 10.07
CA ASP A 152 10.15 7.08 8.87
C ASP A 152 11.22 6.02 9.18
N GLN A 153 12.22 6.36 10.01
CA GLN A 153 13.22 5.39 10.47
C GLN A 153 12.58 4.30 11.33
N LYS A 154 11.72 4.66 12.28
CA LYS A 154 10.99 3.71 13.13
C LYS A 154 10.09 2.78 12.32
N ALA A 155 9.35 3.31 11.34
CA ALA A 155 8.52 2.50 10.45
C ALA A 155 9.31 1.49 9.60
N ARG A 156 10.63 1.69 9.44
CA ARG A 156 11.57 0.75 8.82
C ARG A 156 12.28 -0.17 9.83
N GLY A 157 11.89 -0.13 11.10
CA GLY A 157 12.54 -0.87 12.17
C GLY A 157 14.01 -0.44 12.37
N GLU A 158 14.31 0.84 12.11
CA GLU A 158 15.64 1.41 12.38
C GLU A 158 15.68 1.99 13.79
N THR A 159 16.85 1.96 14.41
CA THR A 159 17.15 2.87 15.52
C THR A 159 17.44 4.24 14.93
N PRO A 160 16.68 5.29 15.30
CA PRO A 160 16.85 6.60 14.70
C PRO A 160 18.27 7.15 14.91
N VAL A 161 18.88 7.62 13.82
CA VAL A 161 20.18 8.30 13.79
C VAL A 161 20.07 9.55 12.93
N ASN A 162 20.97 10.50 13.15
CA ASN A 162 20.93 11.79 12.45
C ASN A 162 21.85 11.84 11.21
N SER A 163 22.74 10.87 11.06
CA SER A 163 23.68 10.79 9.94
C SER A 163 23.14 9.88 8.85
N ALA A 164 23.08 10.37 7.62
CA ALA A 164 22.71 9.57 6.47
C ALA A 164 23.74 8.47 6.21
N GLN A 165 25.03 8.75 6.38
CA GLN A 165 26.10 7.77 6.26
C GLN A 165 25.94 6.63 7.26
N GLU A 166 25.67 6.96 8.53
CA GLU A 166 25.44 5.96 9.57
C GLU A 166 24.23 5.06 9.23
N ARG A 167 23.18 5.62 8.63
CA ARG A 167 22.02 4.83 8.16
C ARG A 167 22.41 3.88 7.04
N ILE A 168 23.21 4.33 6.07
CA ILE A 168 23.71 3.50 4.97
C ILE A 168 24.50 2.31 5.52
N ASP A 169 25.42 2.57 6.47
CA ASP A 169 26.22 1.53 7.10
C ASP A 169 25.35 0.52 7.88
N ASN A 170 24.34 1.02 8.59
CA ASN A 170 23.38 0.17 9.30
C ASN A 170 22.56 -0.70 8.33
N PHE A 171 22.14 -0.17 7.17
CA PHE A 171 21.48 -0.96 6.16
C PHE A 171 22.39 -2.03 5.57
N ARG A 172 23.65 -1.72 5.25
CA ARG A 172 24.62 -2.70 4.78
C ARG A 172 24.79 -3.86 5.76
N LYS A 173 24.91 -3.54 7.06
CA LYS A 173 24.98 -4.55 8.12
C LYS A 173 23.75 -5.44 8.15
N ARG A 174 22.55 -4.86 8.14
CA ARG A 174 21.28 -5.61 8.13
C ARG A 174 21.12 -6.48 6.88
N ILE A 175 21.56 -6.00 5.70
CA ILE A 175 21.57 -6.77 4.45
C ILE A 175 22.51 -7.97 4.59
N ALA A 176 23.72 -7.79 5.11
CA ALA A 176 24.68 -8.87 5.33
C ALA A 176 24.14 -9.93 6.31
N GLU A 177 23.51 -9.51 7.41
CA GLU A 177 22.85 -10.39 8.36
C GLU A 177 21.71 -11.20 7.71
N ARG A 178 20.88 -10.54 6.89
CA ARG A 178 19.78 -11.19 6.17
C ARG A 178 20.31 -12.17 5.13
N TYR A 179 21.36 -11.82 4.42
CA TYR A 179 21.99 -12.72 3.47
C TYR A 179 22.50 -13.98 4.13
N GLY A 180 23.13 -13.87 5.30
CA GLY A 180 23.59 -15.03 6.08
C GLY A 180 22.48 -15.96 6.55
N ARG A 181 21.26 -15.42 6.83
CA ARG A 181 20.12 -16.22 7.29
C ARG A 181 19.24 -16.74 6.17
N GLU A 182 18.99 -15.93 5.13
CA GLU A 182 17.92 -16.14 4.14
C GLU A 182 18.43 -16.19 2.70
N GLY A 183 19.72 -15.89 2.46
CA GLY A 183 20.30 -15.79 1.12
C GLY A 183 19.78 -14.57 0.32
N LYS A 184 19.11 -13.60 0.98
CA LYS A 184 18.56 -12.40 0.36
C LYS A 184 19.51 -11.22 0.59
N ASN A 185 19.96 -10.57 -0.48
CA ASN A 185 20.91 -9.46 -0.46
C ASN A 185 20.22 -8.07 -0.50
N TYR A 186 19.02 -7.96 0.04
CA TYR A 186 18.24 -6.72 0.12
C TYR A 186 17.35 -6.74 1.36
N LEU A 187 16.86 -5.56 1.77
CA LEU A 187 15.80 -5.40 2.74
C LEU A 187 14.53 -4.95 2.02
N SER A 188 13.38 -5.40 2.51
CA SER A 188 12.06 -4.97 2.03
C SER A 188 11.37 -4.11 3.07
N PHE A 189 10.85 -2.97 2.66
CA PHE A 189 10.03 -2.08 3.48
C PHE A 189 8.71 -1.87 2.77
N TYR A 190 7.63 -1.84 3.53
CA TYR A 190 6.29 -1.74 2.97
C TYR A 190 5.65 -0.42 3.39
N SER A 191 4.92 0.19 2.47
CA SER A 191 4.08 1.36 2.69
C SER A 191 2.75 1.20 1.96
N VAL A 192 1.80 2.08 2.22
CA VAL A 192 0.58 2.18 1.43
C VAL A 192 0.57 3.51 0.71
N ARG A 193 0.48 3.48 -0.62
CA ARG A 193 0.21 4.68 -1.41
C ARG A 193 -1.29 4.92 -1.43
N ALA A 194 -1.71 5.95 -0.72
CA ALA A 194 -3.11 6.28 -0.51
C ALA A 194 -3.74 6.95 -1.74
N ASP A 195 -4.90 6.45 -2.15
CA ASP A 195 -5.75 7.05 -3.18
C ASP A 195 -6.86 7.91 -2.56
N ARG A 196 -7.31 7.53 -1.35
CA ARG A 196 -8.35 8.20 -0.55
C ARG A 196 -8.11 7.94 0.94
N TYR A 197 -8.55 8.88 1.79
CA TYR A 197 -8.56 8.71 3.24
C TYR A 197 -9.85 9.26 3.85
N GLU A 198 -10.14 8.81 5.08
CA GLU A 198 -11.25 9.28 5.91
C GLU A 198 -10.74 9.43 7.35
N ILE A 199 -11.07 10.53 8.00
CA ILE A 199 -10.87 10.72 9.45
C ILE A 199 -12.17 10.22 10.10
N LEU A 200 -12.05 9.26 11.06
CA LEU A 200 -13.20 8.56 11.67
C LEU A 200 -13.59 9.17 13.01
#